data_87789227c7c5b83b539e11fd44231dc6
#
_entry.id   87789227c7c5b83b539e11fd44231dc6
#
_cell.length_a   1.000
_cell.length_b   1.000
_cell.length_c   1.000
_cell.angle_alpha   90.00
_cell.angle_beta   90.00
_cell.angle_gamma   90.00
#
_symmetry.space_group_name_H-M   'P 1'
#
loop_
_entity.id
_entity.type
_entity.pdbx_description
1 polymer ?
#
loop_
_entity_poly.entity_id
_entity_poly.type
_entity_poly.pdbx_seq_one_letter_code
_entity_poly.pdbx_strand_id
1 'polypeptide(L)'
;MRARLARALRLAPTLLAVCPAALAAQTIDTILVVRHNVYDRKRDAPKVVASVGNALHITTLGWVVRHALLIKRGDTYDSAKVAESERALRALTIFRAVSIDTERVDGGRLALRVETDDAWSTIPDFDYSSVAGDVLWAVAFTEGNLLGSGTALTGRYEKTPDRHSVSVGYSSTGLLGRRTALAGQYKAISDGDSGSWSLGVPFYETVAPRSLVTNGAAGKERVLQFRDGVLADSVQHRLLLFGLSGGVALRATRASYARLWFGASWRREDFALATTVPFPRSQFGTVGAGIELKQVRFQVLENFNAFAHQEDVDLSQILRLGVWAAPRAWGYKPDSAGVGPEASGQVSAIWHNGFAVVRGQADGVLTGTGVDSGRVFGSMTVASQNLARQTLIFHLEGGALRGPKPGDEFDLWRDSKGPRLFGAHAFTGTREAWVALEDRFVVKDEVWGLFGVGLAPYLDYGGAWYANEPTRLGGDAGLALRLGPTRLTITDVGQFALGYRWGKGFTGRHWAFTATGNILY
;
A
#
# COMPACT_ATOMS: atom_id res chain seq x y z
N MET A 1 -14.79 35.84 67.74
CA MET A 1 -14.30 35.32 69.04
C MET A 1 -13.29 34.20 68.76
N ARG A 2 -12.00 34.46 69.09
CA ARG A 2 -10.89 33.51 69.45
C ARG A 2 -10.66 32.30 68.50
N ALA A 3 -9.70 32.36 67.56
CA ALA A 3 -8.25 32.15 67.74
C ALA A 3 -7.87 30.81 68.40
N ARG A 4 -7.33 29.86 67.62
CA ARG A 4 -6.30 28.92 68.03
C ARG A 4 -5.40 28.50 66.86
N LEU A 5 -4.18 28.88 66.97
CA LEU A 5 -2.97 28.57 66.26
C LEU A 5 -2.80 27.07 65.95
N ALA A 6 -2.41 26.78 64.74
CA ALA A 6 -1.86 25.50 64.31
C ALA A 6 -0.34 25.63 64.20
N ARG A 7 0.35 24.70 64.80
CA ARG A 7 1.80 24.50 64.60
C ARG A 7 2.02 23.75 63.30
N ALA A 8 2.67 24.40 62.36
CA ALA A 8 3.17 23.78 61.13
C ALA A 8 4.48 23.04 61.43
N LEU A 9 4.44 21.73 61.30
CA LEU A 9 5.65 20.89 61.20
C LEU A 9 6.22 21.05 59.79
N ARG A 10 7.38 21.68 59.66
CA ARG A 10 8.18 21.71 58.42
C ARG A 10 8.83 20.34 58.22
N LEU A 11 8.27 19.51 57.36
CA LEU A 11 8.96 18.40 56.73
C LEU A 11 9.54 18.94 55.40
N ALA A 12 10.85 19.17 55.38
CA ALA A 12 11.61 19.42 54.15
C ALA A 12 11.71 18.09 53.40
N PRO A 13 11.22 17.98 52.18
CA PRO A 13 11.58 16.86 51.33
C PRO A 13 13.02 17.04 50.88
N THR A 14 13.90 16.19 51.32
CA THR A 14 15.21 16.00 50.74
C THR A 14 14.99 15.50 49.31
N LEU A 15 15.00 16.39 48.34
CA LEU A 15 15.11 16.04 46.93
C LEU A 15 16.51 15.39 46.77
N LEU A 16 16.53 14.06 46.81
CA LEU A 16 17.61 13.31 46.16
C LEU A 16 17.54 13.67 44.68
N ALA A 17 18.38 14.58 44.24
CA ALA A 17 18.71 14.78 42.87
C ALA A 17 19.33 13.46 42.37
N VAL A 18 18.48 12.56 41.86
CA VAL A 18 18.94 11.49 40.99
C VAL A 18 19.45 12.21 39.75
N CYS A 19 20.75 12.50 39.74
CA CYS A 19 21.46 12.84 38.52
C CYS A 19 21.12 11.71 37.55
N PRO A 20 20.46 11.98 36.41
CA PRO A 20 20.43 11.00 35.34
C PRO A 20 21.90 10.81 34.97
N ALA A 21 22.48 9.66 35.36
CA ALA A 21 23.74 9.25 34.82
C ALA A 21 23.57 9.42 33.29
N ALA A 22 24.31 10.38 32.73
CA ALA A 22 24.37 10.56 31.29
C ALA A 22 24.80 9.19 30.76
N LEU A 23 23.87 8.44 30.19
CA LEU A 23 24.17 7.24 29.43
C LEU A 23 25.15 7.75 28.36
N ALA A 24 26.44 7.50 28.57
CA ALA A 24 27.45 7.77 27.58
C ALA A 24 26.97 7.15 26.29
N ALA A 25 26.76 7.95 25.27
CA ALA A 25 26.22 7.53 23.99
C ALA A 25 27.12 6.38 23.48
N GLN A 26 26.62 5.15 23.53
CA GLN A 26 27.39 3.97 23.19
C GLN A 26 27.58 3.92 21.68
N THR A 27 28.84 3.86 21.26
CA THR A 27 29.19 3.71 19.84
C THR A 27 29.08 2.24 19.44
N ILE A 28 28.46 2.00 18.30
CA ILE A 28 28.32 0.68 17.71
C ILE A 28 29.67 0.25 17.14
N ASP A 29 30.28 -0.75 17.76
CA ASP A 29 31.58 -1.28 17.33
C ASP A 29 31.45 -2.20 16.12
N THR A 30 30.40 -3.02 16.09
CA THR A 30 30.22 -3.97 14.97
C THR A 30 28.73 -4.23 14.69
N ILE A 31 28.47 -4.71 13.45
CA ILE A 31 27.13 -5.16 13.04
C ILE A 31 27.26 -6.60 12.56
N LEU A 32 26.64 -7.49 13.32
CA LEU A 32 26.59 -8.93 13.03
C LEU A 32 25.31 -9.21 12.25
N VAL A 33 25.46 -9.66 11.00
CA VAL A 33 24.31 -10.02 10.15
C VAL A 33 24.17 -11.53 10.13
N VAL A 34 23.08 -12.01 10.73
CA VAL A 34 22.70 -13.42 10.77
C VAL A 34 21.50 -13.61 9.82
N ARG A 35 21.65 -14.45 8.83
CA ARG A 35 20.64 -14.70 7.80
C ARG A 35 20.20 -16.14 7.90
N HIS A 36 18.90 -16.34 7.99
CA HIS A 36 18.28 -17.66 8.02
C HIS A 36 17.56 -17.92 6.71
N ASN A 37 17.68 -19.13 6.22
CA ASN A 37 16.90 -19.58 5.08
C ASN A 37 15.44 -19.79 5.50
N VAL A 38 14.55 -20.03 4.57
CA VAL A 38 13.08 -20.09 4.75
C VAL A 38 12.67 -21.02 5.90
N TYR A 39 13.35 -22.15 6.07
CA TYR A 39 13.02 -23.20 7.05
C TYR A 39 14.08 -23.46 8.13
N ASP A 40 15.11 -22.62 8.26
CA ASP A 40 16.20 -22.87 9.20
C ASP A 40 15.76 -22.91 10.67
N ARG A 41 14.78 -22.09 11.05
CA ARG A 41 14.27 -21.98 12.42
C ARG A 41 13.05 -22.86 12.72
N LYS A 42 12.63 -23.71 11.80
CA LYS A 42 11.36 -24.39 11.95
C LYS A 42 11.43 -25.83 12.35
N ARG A 43 10.72 -26.08 13.43
CA ARG A 43 10.43 -27.42 13.92
C ARG A 43 9.15 -28.03 13.34
N ASP A 44 8.27 -27.20 12.74
CA ASP A 44 6.90 -27.59 12.39
C ASP A 44 6.69 -28.00 10.92
N ALA A 45 7.66 -27.72 10.04
CA ALA A 45 7.59 -28.17 8.65
C ALA A 45 8.08 -29.61 8.52
N PRO A 46 7.42 -30.45 7.70
CA PRO A 46 7.93 -31.77 7.36
C PRO A 46 9.36 -31.66 6.79
N LYS A 47 10.27 -32.56 7.20
CA LYS A 47 11.68 -32.52 6.80
C LYS A 47 11.87 -32.44 5.30
N VAL A 48 11.03 -33.11 4.53
CA VAL A 48 11.08 -33.08 3.06
C VAL A 48 10.78 -31.69 2.52
N VAL A 49 9.72 -31.03 3.06
CA VAL A 49 9.35 -29.67 2.66
C VAL A 49 10.46 -28.68 2.98
N ALA A 50 11.01 -28.75 4.18
CA ALA A 50 12.12 -27.88 4.61
C ALA A 50 13.38 -28.09 3.76
N SER A 51 13.74 -29.34 3.48
CA SER A 51 14.93 -29.67 2.68
C SER A 51 14.79 -29.18 1.24
N VAL A 52 13.67 -29.48 0.59
CA VAL A 52 13.41 -29.05 -0.80
C VAL A 52 13.30 -27.52 -0.87
N GLY A 53 12.57 -26.91 0.06
CA GLY A 53 12.42 -25.46 0.11
C GLY A 53 13.75 -24.74 0.25
N ASN A 54 14.57 -25.12 1.23
CA ASN A 54 15.88 -24.51 1.42
C ASN A 54 16.86 -24.79 0.25
N ALA A 55 16.75 -25.93 -0.42
CA ALA A 55 17.60 -26.26 -1.56
C ALA A 55 17.26 -25.45 -2.83
N LEU A 56 16.02 -25.05 -2.99
CA LEU A 56 15.55 -24.27 -4.13
C LEU A 56 15.60 -22.75 -3.89
N HIS A 57 15.80 -22.31 -2.64
CA HIS A 57 15.86 -20.88 -2.31
C HIS A 57 17.30 -20.38 -2.19
N ILE A 58 17.58 -19.25 -2.81
CA ILE A 58 18.85 -18.52 -2.66
C ILE A 58 18.71 -17.51 -1.53
N THR A 59 19.38 -17.76 -0.41
CA THR A 59 19.35 -16.86 0.75
C THR A 59 19.80 -15.47 0.37
N THR A 60 19.08 -14.46 0.84
CA THR A 60 19.35 -13.05 0.60
C THR A 60 20.81 -12.71 0.88
N LEU A 61 21.48 -12.04 -0.06
CA LEU A 61 22.89 -11.70 0.06
C LEU A 61 23.12 -10.69 1.19
N GLY A 62 24.15 -10.88 1.98
CA GLY A 62 24.45 -10.03 3.16
C GLY A 62 24.66 -8.56 2.83
N TRP A 63 25.05 -8.21 1.60
CA TRP A 63 25.16 -6.83 1.18
C TRP A 63 23.77 -6.15 1.04
N VAL A 64 22.72 -6.90 0.65
CA VAL A 64 21.33 -6.38 0.58
C VAL A 64 20.88 -5.93 1.96
N VAL A 65 21.06 -6.79 2.98
CA VAL A 65 20.76 -6.46 4.37
C VAL A 65 21.52 -5.22 4.82
N ARG A 66 22.86 -5.22 4.63
CA ARG A 66 23.70 -4.08 5.04
C ARG A 66 23.34 -2.79 4.31
N HIS A 67 22.92 -2.87 3.05
CA HIS A 67 22.54 -1.71 2.25
C HIS A 67 21.22 -1.08 2.72
N ALA A 68 20.28 -1.90 3.17
CA ALA A 68 19.00 -1.44 3.71
C ALA A 68 19.14 -0.83 5.11
N LEU A 69 20.17 -1.22 5.88
CA LEU A 69 20.42 -0.65 7.19
C LEU A 69 20.72 0.84 7.11
N LEU A 70 20.11 1.61 7.99
CA LEU A 70 20.36 3.05 8.16
C LEU A 70 21.49 3.32 9.16
N ILE A 71 21.87 2.30 9.92
CA ILE A 71 22.91 2.30 10.94
C ILE A 71 24.21 1.76 10.35
N LYS A 72 25.33 2.37 10.76
CA LYS A 72 26.68 1.95 10.36
C LYS A 72 27.56 1.70 11.60
N ARG A 73 28.61 0.94 11.41
CA ARG A 73 29.70 0.84 12.40
C ARG A 73 30.26 2.24 12.67
N GLY A 74 30.47 2.56 13.94
CA GLY A 74 30.94 3.87 14.39
C GLY A 74 29.82 4.88 14.70
N ASP A 75 28.56 4.58 14.33
CA ASP A 75 27.42 5.43 14.71
C ASP A 75 27.14 5.29 16.21
N THR A 76 26.63 6.36 16.80
CA THR A 76 26.04 6.33 18.13
C THR A 76 24.74 5.53 18.08
N TYR A 77 24.52 4.70 19.08
CA TYR A 77 23.27 3.95 19.22
C TYR A 77 22.06 4.88 19.32
N ASP A 78 21.07 4.65 18.48
CA ASP A 78 19.81 5.38 18.43
C ASP A 78 18.68 4.39 18.16
N SER A 79 17.83 4.15 19.17
CA SER A 79 16.74 3.19 19.09
C SER A 79 15.72 3.52 17.98
N ALA A 80 15.48 4.80 17.70
CA ALA A 80 14.61 5.22 16.60
C ALA A 80 15.21 4.88 15.24
N LYS A 81 16.54 4.98 15.10
CA LYS A 81 17.28 4.58 13.90
C LYS A 81 17.30 3.06 13.72
N VAL A 82 17.35 2.31 14.83
CA VAL A 82 17.19 0.84 14.81
C VAL A 82 15.82 0.47 14.29
N ALA A 83 14.76 1.00 14.90
CA ALA A 83 13.38 0.72 14.50
C ALA A 83 13.10 1.11 13.03
N GLU A 84 13.68 2.22 12.55
CA GLU A 84 13.57 2.63 11.15
C GLU A 84 14.34 1.69 10.22
N SER A 85 15.50 1.15 10.65
CA SER A 85 16.26 0.13 9.90
C SER A 85 15.48 -1.19 9.79
N GLU A 86 14.80 -1.62 10.85
CA GLU A 86 13.92 -2.80 10.81
C GLU A 86 12.78 -2.60 9.82
N ARG A 87 12.11 -1.44 9.84
CA ARG A 87 11.07 -1.12 8.86
C ARG A 87 11.61 -1.11 7.44
N ALA A 88 12.80 -0.53 7.23
CA ALA A 88 13.45 -0.52 5.91
C ALA A 88 13.76 -1.92 5.39
N LEU A 89 14.15 -2.84 6.27
CA LEU A 89 14.36 -4.25 5.91
C LEU A 89 13.03 -4.95 5.62
N ARG A 90 12.00 -4.78 6.46
CA ARG A 90 10.66 -5.36 6.22
C ARG A 90 10.02 -4.80 4.94
N ALA A 91 10.25 -3.54 4.61
CA ALA A 91 9.77 -2.91 3.38
C ALA A 91 10.35 -3.52 2.09
N LEU A 92 11.43 -4.31 2.17
CA LEU A 92 11.92 -5.09 1.02
C LEU A 92 10.98 -6.26 0.66
N THR A 93 10.07 -6.64 1.57
CA THR A 93 9.10 -7.74 1.41
C THR A 93 9.71 -9.11 1.12
N ILE A 94 11.02 -9.27 1.25
CA ILE A 94 11.75 -10.54 1.03
C ILE A 94 12.02 -11.30 2.33
N PHE A 95 11.68 -10.71 3.47
CA PHE A 95 11.86 -11.29 4.79
C PHE A 95 10.51 -11.57 5.44
N ARG A 96 10.39 -12.73 6.06
CA ARG A 96 9.26 -13.10 6.90
C ARG A 96 9.33 -12.41 8.26
N ALA A 97 10.54 -12.35 8.82
CA ALA A 97 10.80 -11.69 10.09
C ALA A 97 12.15 -10.97 10.06
N VAL A 98 12.22 -9.86 10.79
CA VAL A 98 13.43 -9.06 10.97
C VAL A 98 13.49 -8.62 12.41
N SER A 99 14.65 -8.79 13.06
CA SER A 99 14.95 -8.20 14.37
C SER A 99 16.35 -7.59 14.38
N ILE A 100 16.51 -6.51 15.14
CA ILE A 100 17.79 -5.86 15.41
C ILE A 100 17.94 -5.72 16.92
N ASP A 101 18.79 -6.51 17.51
CA ASP A 101 19.04 -6.55 18.94
C ASP A 101 20.43 -6.00 19.28
N THR A 102 20.57 -5.49 20.51
CA THR A 102 21.87 -5.08 21.04
C THR A 102 22.53 -6.27 21.71
N GLU A 103 23.80 -6.50 21.40
CA GLU A 103 24.63 -7.55 21.98
C GLU A 103 25.93 -6.94 22.52
N ARG A 104 26.44 -7.49 23.62
CA ARG A 104 27.78 -7.13 24.12
C ARG A 104 28.77 -8.19 23.68
N VAL A 105 29.78 -7.75 22.94
CA VAL A 105 30.89 -8.58 22.49
C VAL A 105 32.12 -8.34 23.37
N ASP A 106 33.19 -9.08 23.13
CA ASP A 106 34.44 -9.05 23.89
C ASP A 106 34.87 -7.63 24.29
N GLY A 107 35.18 -7.46 25.59
CA GLY A 107 35.57 -6.16 26.14
C GLY A 107 34.38 -5.22 26.43
N GLY A 108 33.14 -5.71 26.42
CA GLY A 108 31.93 -4.91 26.71
C GLY A 108 31.51 -3.96 25.61
N ARG A 109 32.08 -4.12 24.40
CA ARG A 109 31.75 -3.30 23.22
C ARG A 109 30.33 -3.59 22.72
N LEU A 110 29.64 -2.55 22.25
CA LEU A 110 28.29 -2.66 21.70
C LEU A 110 28.30 -3.21 20.29
N ALA A 111 27.66 -4.33 20.06
CA ALA A 111 27.34 -4.86 18.75
C ALA A 111 25.83 -4.77 18.47
N LEU A 112 25.45 -4.62 17.23
CA LEU A 112 24.09 -4.85 16.76
C LEU A 112 24.02 -6.20 16.06
N ARG A 113 23.13 -7.06 16.54
CA ARG A 113 22.81 -8.33 15.90
C ARG A 113 21.57 -8.14 15.04
N VAL A 114 21.75 -8.19 13.72
CA VAL A 114 20.68 -8.10 12.73
C VAL A 114 20.35 -9.51 12.28
N GLU A 115 19.16 -9.98 12.64
CA GLU A 115 18.67 -11.28 12.21
C GLU A 115 17.57 -11.12 11.18
N THR A 116 17.66 -11.89 10.11
CA THR A 116 16.65 -11.93 9.03
C THR A 116 16.29 -13.37 8.72
N ASP A 117 14.99 -13.65 8.70
CA ASP A 117 14.43 -14.90 8.21
C ASP A 117 13.89 -14.66 6.81
N ASP A 118 14.48 -15.28 5.80
CA ASP A 118 14.03 -15.13 4.43
C ASP A 118 12.61 -15.68 4.26
N ALA A 119 11.82 -15.04 3.40
CA ALA A 119 10.61 -15.60 2.85
C ALA A 119 10.91 -16.30 1.52
N TRP A 120 10.11 -17.27 1.13
CA TRP A 120 10.24 -17.90 -0.17
C TRP A 120 9.88 -16.92 -1.28
N SER A 121 10.80 -16.66 -2.18
CA SER A 121 10.70 -15.60 -3.19
C SER A 121 10.23 -16.08 -4.57
N THR A 122 10.36 -17.37 -4.87
CA THR A 122 9.96 -17.95 -6.16
C THR A 122 8.53 -18.46 -6.05
N ILE A 123 7.56 -17.72 -6.55
CA ILE A 123 6.14 -17.96 -6.31
C ILE A 123 5.41 -18.18 -7.63
N PRO A 124 4.94 -19.40 -7.91
CA PRO A 124 3.83 -19.58 -8.80
C PRO A 124 2.54 -19.16 -8.10
N ASP A 125 1.77 -18.33 -8.73
CA ASP A 125 0.51 -17.81 -8.21
C ASP A 125 -0.64 -18.10 -9.17
N PHE A 126 -1.79 -18.43 -8.63
CA PHE A 126 -3.00 -18.68 -9.37
C PHE A 126 -4.18 -17.97 -8.70
N ASP A 127 -4.67 -16.94 -9.36
CA ASP A 127 -5.89 -16.25 -8.97
C ASP A 127 -7.08 -16.82 -9.70
N TYR A 128 -8.14 -16.99 -8.98
CA TYR A 128 -9.43 -17.34 -9.54
C TYR A 128 -10.53 -16.59 -8.80
N SER A 129 -11.36 -15.90 -9.53
CA SER A 129 -12.56 -15.26 -9.01
C SER A 129 -13.75 -15.64 -9.91
N SER A 130 -14.84 -16.05 -9.28
CA SER A 130 -16.09 -16.33 -9.98
C SER A 130 -17.25 -15.78 -9.18
N VAL A 131 -17.89 -14.76 -9.72
CA VAL A 131 -19.05 -14.12 -9.09
C VAL A 131 -20.13 -13.91 -10.12
N ALA A 132 -21.34 -14.42 -9.86
CA ALA A 132 -22.52 -14.21 -10.69
C ALA A 132 -22.38 -14.65 -12.17
N GLY A 133 -21.44 -15.54 -12.46
CA GLY A 133 -21.16 -15.99 -13.83
C GLY A 133 -19.97 -15.32 -14.48
N ASP A 134 -19.48 -14.22 -13.94
CA ASP A 134 -18.23 -13.59 -14.36
C ASP A 134 -17.04 -14.36 -13.80
N VAL A 135 -16.10 -14.68 -14.67
CA VAL A 135 -14.91 -15.45 -14.32
C VAL A 135 -13.66 -14.62 -14.64
N LEU A 136 -12.86 -14.40 -13.63
CA LEU A 136 -11.50 -13.92 -13.74
C LEU A 136 -10.56 -15.05 -13.33
N TRP A 137 -9.50 -15.26 -14.09
CA TRP A 137 -8.41 -16.09 -13.64
C TRP A 137 -7.07 -15.53 -14.10
N ALA A 138 -6.04 -15.75 -13.31
CA ALA A 138 -4.70 -15.37 -13.66
C ALA A 138 -3.70 -16.44 -13.22
N VAL A 139 -2.62 -16.53 -13.97
CA VAL A 139 -1.42 -17.30 -13.59
C VAL A 139 -0.27 -16.33 -13.56
N ALA A 140 0.44 -16.27 -12.45
CA ALA A 140 1.65 -15.47 -12.33
C ALA A 140 2.81 -16.33 -11.86
N PHE A 141 4.01 -15.88 -12.21
CA PHE A 141 5.26 -16.39 -11.70
C PHE A 141 6.07 -15.18 -11.24
N THR A 142 6.38 -15.12 -9.96
CA THR A 142 7.17 -14.06 -9.37
C THR A 142 8.43 -14.62 -8.75
N GLU A 143 9.58 -14.06 -9.11
CA GLU A 143 10.81 -14.19 -8.34
C GLU A 143 11.03 -12.86 -7.61
N GLY A 144 10.78 -12.84 -6.31
CA GLY A 144 10.83 -11.62 -5.47
C GLY A 144 12.22 -11.26 -4.99
N ASN A 145 13.20 -12.17 -5.13
CA ASN A 145 14.56 -12.00 -4.62
C ASN A 145 15.61 -12.57 -5.59
N LEU A 146 15.54 -12.17 -6.85
CA LEU A 146 16.34 -12.70 -7.94
C LEU A 146 17.83 -12.81 -7.55
N LEU A 147 18.34 -14.06 -7.51
CA LEU A 147 19.70 -14.39 -7.10
C LEU A 147 20.10 -13.83 -5.72
N GLY A 148 19.14 -13.65 -4.81
CA GLY A 148 19.36 -13.09 -3.46
C GLY A 148 19.63 -11.59 -3.43
N SER A 149 19.36 -10.87 -4.51
CA SER A 149 19.72 -9.45 -4.68
C SER A 149 18.65 -8.45 -4.20
N GLY A 150 17.49 -8.92 -3.73
CA GLY A 150 16.36 -8.05 -3.38
C GLY A 150 15.69 -7.40 -4.60
N THR A 151 15.86 -8.01 -5.78
CA THR A 151 15.26 -7.56 -7.04
C THR A 151 14.11 -8.49 -7.38
N ALA A 152 12.96 -7.94 -7.77
CA ALA A 152 11.79 -8.72 -8.17
C ALA A 152 11.61 -8.72 -9.69
N LEU A 153 11.23 -9.89 -10.22
CA LEU A 153 10.81 -10.11 -11.60
C LEU A 153 9.46 -10.85 -11.57
N THR A 154 8.47 -10.35 -12.29
CA THR A 154 7.13 -10.94 -12.35
C THR A 154 6.68 -11.13 -13.78
N GLY A 155 6.13 -12.28 -14.09
CA GLY A 155 5.38 -12.56 -15.31
C GLY A 155 3.95 -12.94 -14.94
N ARG A 156 2.93 -12.39 -15.61
CA ARG A 156 1.53 -12.68 -15.32
C ARG A 156 0.71 -12.76 -16.61
N TYR A 157 -0.07 -13.80 -16.73
CA TYR A 157 -1.20 -13.87 -17.65
C TYR A 157 -2.49 -13.73 -16.87
N GLU A 158 -3.41 -12.92 -17.38
CA GLU A 158 -4.70 -12.66 -16.75
C GLU A 158 -5.81 -12.68 -17.78
N LYS A 159 -6.94 -13.28 -17.44
CA LYS A 159 -8.17 -13.21 -18.19
C LYS A 159 -9.31 -12.72 -17.30
N THR A 160 -9.91 -11.61 -17.71
CA THR A 160 -11.12 -11.05 -17.11
C THR A 160 -12.33 -11.34 -18.00
N PRO A 161 -13.56 -11.03 -17.58
CA PRO A 161 -14.73 -11.11 -18.46
C PRO A 161 -14.57 -10.34 -19.75
N ASP A 162 -13.83 -9.20 -19.73
CA ASP A 162 -13.75 -8.24 -20.82
C ASP A 162 -12.57 -8.46 -21.74
N ARG A 163 -11.42 -8.92 -21.19
CA ARG A 163 -10.16 -8.99 -21.94
C ARG A 163 -9.17 -9.98 -21.32
N HIS A 164 -8.10 -10.22 -22.06
CA HIS A 164 -6.93 -10.93 -21.52
C HIS A 164 -5.67 -10.08 -21.69
N SER A 165 -4.67 -10.36 -20.85
CA SER A 165 -3.41 -9.64 -20.90
C SER A 165 -2.24 -10.51 -20.46
N VAL A 166 -1.04 -10.16 -20.95
CA VAL A 166 0.25 -10.66 -20.48
C VAL A 166 1.05 -9.48 -19.97
N SER A 167 1.61 -9.57 -18.79
CA SER A 167 2.47 -8.52 -18.26
C SER A 167 3.80 -9.07 -17.73
N VAL A 168 4.83 -8.23 -17.82
CA VAL A 168 6.14 -8.46 -17.22
C VAL A 168 6.50 -7.24 -16.41
N GLY A 169 6.94 -7.47 -15.17
CA GLY A 169 7.33 -6.42 -14.22
C GLY A 169 8.74 -6.66 -13.68
N TYR A 170 9.47 -5.59 -13.44
CA TYR A 170 10.77 -5.57 -12.80
C TYR A 170 10.80 -4.49 -11.73
N SER A 171 11.35 -4.78 -10.55
CA SER A 171 11.58 -3.78 -9.52
C SER A 171 12.83 -4.06 -8.69
N SER A 172 13.53 -2.98 -8.34
CA SER A 172 14.70 -3.02 -7.46
C SER A 172 14.75 -1.72 -6.64
N THR A 173 14.91 -1.84 -5.34
CA THR A 173 15.07 -0.69 -4.42
C THR A 173 16.52 -0.30 -4.17
N GLY A 174 17.45 -1.11 -4.65
CA GLY A 174 18.90 -0.96 -4.44
C GLY A 174 19.70 -1.20 -5.69
N LEU A 175 19.34 -0.58 -6.83
CA LEU A 175 19.98 -0.79 -8.10
C LEU A 175 21.51 -0.60 -8.03
N LEU A 176 22.26 -1.62 -8.44
CA LEU A 176 23.74 -1.65 -8.43
C LEU A 176 24.35 -1.32 -7.04
N GLY A 177 23.70 -1.75 -5.95
CA GLY A 177 24.17 -1.48 -4.59
C GLY A 177 24.10 0.01 -4.18
N ARG A 178 23.26 0.80 -4.85
CA ARG A 178 23.00 2.20 -4.53
C ARG A 178 21.56 2.38 -4.05
N ARG A 179 21.25 3.48 -3.38
CA ARG A 179 19.88 3.83 -2.95
C ARG A 179 19.02 4.37 -4.12
N THR A 180 19.23 3.80 -5.30
CA THR A 180 18.49 4.13 -6.52
C THR A 180 17.45 3.05 -6.74
N ALA A 181 16.19 3.42 -6.75
CA ALA A 181 15.09 2.54 -7.10
C ALA A 181 14.86 2.55 -8.61
N LEU A 182 14.60 1.39 -9.17
CA LEU A 182 14.15 1.21 -10.55
C LEU A 182 12.93 0.30 -10.53
N ALA A 183 11.87 0.71 -11.20
CA ALA A 183 10.73 -0.17 -11.50
C ALA A 183 10.32 0.01 -12.95
N GLY A 184 9.82 -1.04 -13.56
CA GLY A 184 9.28 -1.02 -14.91
C GLY A 184 8.27 -2.14 -15.09
N GLN A 185 7.25 -1.87 -15.90
CA GLN A 185 6.23 -2.84 -16.26
C GLN A 185 5.85 -2.67 -17.73
N TYR A 186 5.63 -3.77 -18.41
CA TYR A 186 4.99 -3.81 -19.72
C TYR A 186 3.79 -4.76 -19.66
N LYS A 187 2.68 -4.36 -20.28
CA LYS A 187 1.44 -5.13 -20.35
C LYS A 187 0.92 -5.13 -21.77
N ALA A 188 0.87 -6.29 -22.40
CA ALA A 188 0.16 -6.53 -23.65
C ALA A 188 -1.28 -6.96 -23.32
N ILE A 189 -2.25 -6.26 -23.87
CA ILE A 189 -3.69 -6.44 -23.63
C ILE A 189 -4.33 -6.85 -24.95
N SER A 190 -5.42 -7.62 -24.90
CA SER A 190 -6.12 -8.08 -26.11
C SER A 190 -6.53 -6.96 -27.09
N ASP A 191 -6.66 -5.73 -26.60
CA ASP A 191 -7.07 -4.55 -27.33
C ASP A 191 -6.07 -3.37 -27.23
N GLY A 192 -4.82 -3.67 -26.87
CA GLY A 192 -3.76 -2.66 -26.81
C GLY A 192 -2.52 -3.12 -26.03
N ASP A 193 -1.75 -2.13 -25.61
CA ASP A 193 -0.56 -2.32 -24.77
C ASP A 193 -0.28 -1.10 -23.92
N SER A 194 0.43 -1.30 -22.83
CA SER A 194 0.90 -0.22 -21.97
C SER A 194 2.23 -0.58 -21.31
N GLY A 195 3.02 0.45 -21.03
CA GLY A 195 4.27 0.32 -20.30
C GLY A 195 4.48 1.52 -19.40
N SER A 196 5.13 1.28 -18.27
CA SER A 196 5.53 2.33 -17.34
C SER A 196 6.88 2.03 -16.71
N TRP A 197 7.56 3.07 -16.27
CA TRP A 197 8.84 2.97 -15.57
C TRP A 197 9.02 4.11 -14.57
N SER A 198 9.84 3.87 -13.56
CA SER A 198 10.31 4.90 -12.64
C SER A 198 11.77 4.63 -12.27
N LEU A 199 12.56 5.69 -12.16
CA LEU A 199 13.98 5.63 -11.80
C LEU A 199 14.35 6.84 -10.92
N GLY A 200 15.04 6.61 -9.82
CA GLY A 200 15.53 7.71 -9.00
C GLY A 200 15.89 7.33 -7.58
N VAL A 201 16.19 8.35 -6.80
CA VAL A 201 16.47 8.21 -5.37
C VAL A 201 15.28 8.76 -4.59
N PRO A 202 14.38 7.91 -4.06
CA PRO A 202 13.28 8.36 -3.22
C PRO A 202 13.79 8.81 -1.84
N PHE A 203 12.92 9.38 -1.02
CA PHE A 203 13.21 9.52 0.40
C PHE A 203 13.26 8.12 1.05
N TYR A 204 14.45 7.57 1.19
CA TYR A 204 14.71 6.22 1.70
C TYR A 204 14.72 6.12 3.24
N GLU A 205 14.71 7.25 3.92
CA GLU A 205 14.59 7.37 5.38
C GLU A 205 13.90 8.69 5.76
N THR A 206 13.41 8.75 6.99
CA THR A 206 12.69 9.93 7.49
C THR A 206 13.55 11.20 7.44
N VAL A 207 14.84 11.09 7.73
CA VAL A 207 15.79 12.20 7.77
C VAL A 207 16.50 12.44 6.43
N ALA A 208 16.16 11.72 5.37
CA ALA A 208 16.77 11.93 4.06
C ALA A 208 16.60 13.40 3.61
N PRO A 209 17.69 14.07 3.18
CA PRO A 209 17.64 15.50 2.90
C PRO A 209 16.94 15.85 1.59
N ARG A 210 16.92 14.93 0.63
CA ARG A 210 16.38 15.16 -0.71
C ARG A 210 15.95 13.87 -1.39
N SER A 211 15.05 14.00 -2.35
CA SER A 211 14.65 12.94 -3.28
C SER A 211 14.58 13.49 -4.70
N LEU A 212 14.80 12.63 -5.69
CA LEU A 212 14.56 12.93 -7.10
C LEU A 212 14.22 11.63 -7.82
N VAL A 213 13.06 11.61 -8.46
CA VAL A 213 12.56 10.45 -9.20
C VAL A 213 12.00 10.93 -10.52
N THR A 214 12.35 10.24 -11.58
CA THR A 214 11.76 10.40 -12.92
C THR A 214 10.93 9.18 -13.25
N ASN A 215 9.86 9.38 -14.01
CA ASN A 215 8.95 8.32 -14.42
C ASN A 215 8.40 8.58 -15.82
N GLY A 216 7.90 7.55 -16.44
CA GLY A 216 7.23 7.63 -17.72
C GLY A 216 6.20 6.53 -17.89
N ALA A 217 5.24 6.80 -18.76
CA ALA A 217 4.25 5.82 -19.19
C ALA A 217 3.91 6.04 -20.67
N ALA A 218 3.67 4.94 -21.36
CA ALA A 218 3.17 4.96 -22.72
C ALA A 218 2.16 3.83 -22.90
N GLY A 219 1.11 4.04 -23.68
CA GLY A 219 0.14 3.00 -23.92
C GLY A 219 -0.88 3.38 -24.98
N LYS A 220 -1.52 2.35 -25.50
CA LYS A 220 -2.65 2.44 -26.39
C LYS A 220 -3.60 1.31 -26.02
N GLU A 221 -4.78 1.65 -25.53
CA GLU A 221 -5.79 0.68 -25.11
C GLU A 221 -7.20 1.21 -25.34
N ARG A 222 -8.17 0.34 -25.25
CA ARG A 222 -9.58 0.76 -25.20
C ARG A 222 -9.97 0.95 -23.73
N VAL A 223 -10.51 2.11 -23.40
CA VAL A 223 -11.19 2.35 -22.14
C VAL A 223 -12.62 1.85 -22.29
N LEU A 224 -12.99 0.85 -21.49
CA LEU A 224 -14.33 0.30 -21.45
C LEU A 224 -15.15 1.03 -20.40
N GLN A 225 -16.33 1.50 -20.78
CA GLN A 225 -17.26 2.21 -19.89
C GLN A 225 -18.48 1.34 -19.64
N PHE A 226 -18.72 1.05 -18.38
CA PHE A 226 -19.81 0.16 -17.96
C PHE A 226 -20.93 0.94 -17.31
N ARG A 227 -22.16 0.46 -17.51
CA ARG A 227 -23.36 0.88 -16.80
C ARG A 227 -24.15 -0.35 -16.40
N ASP A 228 -24.45 -0.45 -15.12
CA ASP A 228 -25.26 -1.55 -14.60
C ASP A 228 -24.73 -2.97 -14.91
N GLY A 229 -23.40 -3.12 -14.96
CA GLY A 229 -22.75 -4.38 -15.29
C GLY A 229 -22.66 -4.67 -16.80
N VAL A 230 -23.13 -3.75 -17.64
CA VAL A 230 -23.13 -3.93 -19.11
C VAL A 230 -22.19 -2.92 -19.75
N LEU A 231 -21.41 -3.35 -20.74
CA LEU A 231 -20.58 -2.47 -21.55
C LEU A 231 -21.47 -1.49 -22.30
N ALA A 232 -21.42 -0.21 -21.93
CA ALA A 232 -22.21 0.86 -22.53
C ALA A 232 -21.48 1.53 -23.70
N ASP A 233 -20.15 1.75 -23.55
CA ASP A 233 -19.33 2.40 -24.57
C ASP A 233 -17.87 1.98 -24.45
N SER A 234 -17.07 2.31 -25.46
CA SER A 234 -15.63 2.11 -25.42
C SER A 234 -14.90 3.19 -26.23
N VAL A 235 -13.83 3.69 -25.65
CA VAL A 235 -13.05 4.79 -26.22
C VAL A 235 -11.61 4.32 -26.41
N GLN A 236 -11.03 4.59 -27.59
CA GLN A 236 -9.60 4.39 -27.82
C GLN A 236 -8.83 5.45 -27.04
N HIS A 237 -7.91 5.01 -26.21
CA HIS A 237 -7.05 5.87 -25.40
C HIS A 237 -5.59 5.67 -25.78
N ARG A 238 -4.86 6.76 -25.98
CA ARG A 238 -3.40 6.77 -26.16
C ARG A 238 -2.78 7.71 -25.16
N LEU A 239 -1.77 7.25 -24.47
CA LEU A 239 -1.04 8.02 -23.47
C LEU A 239 0.46 8.00 -23.76
N LEU A 240 1.09 9.16 -23.61
CA LEU A 240 2.53 9.30 -23.45
C LEU A 240 2.77 10.31 -22.33
N LEU A 241 3.44 9.89 -21.28
CA LEU A 241 3.71 10.68 -20.07
C LEU A 241 5.19 10.61 -19.71
N PHE A 242 5.77 11.77 -19.41
CA PHE A 242 7.06 11.88 -18.70
C PHE A 242 6.87 12.75 -17.47
N GLY A 243 7.45 12.34 -16.36
CA GLY A 243 7.35 13.04 -15.10
C GLY A 243 8.69 13.12 -14.39
N LEU A 244 8.85 14.20 -13.64
CA LEU A 244 9.93 14.41 -12.69
C LEU A 244 9.31 14.86 -11.38
N SER A 245 9.70 14.24 -10.29
CA SER A 245 9.26 14.61 -8.95
C SER A 245 10.43 14.57 -7.99
N GLY A 246 10.40 15.43 -7.00
CA GLY A 246 11.44 15.48 -5.99
C GLY A 246 11.00 16.24 -4.76
N GLY A 247 11.91 16.33 -3.80
CA GLY A 247 11.66 17.10 -2.60
C GLY A 247 12.93 17.38 -1.83
N VAL A 248 12.82 18.36 -0.95
CA VAL A 248 13.89 18.81 -0.04
C VAL A 248 13.35 18.88 1.37
N ALA A 249 14.06 18.30 2.32
CA ALA A 249 13.72 18.40 3.73
C ALA A 249 14.05 19.81 4.25
N LEU A 250 13.05 20.54 4.73
CA LEU A 250 13.23 21.80 5.46
C LEU A 250 13.66 21.51 6.90
N ARG A 251 13.03 20.51 7.49
CA ARG A 251 13.33 19.98 8.81
C ARG A 251 13.00 18.49 8.80
N ALA A 252 13.90 17.67 9.31
CA ALA A 252 13.66 16.26 9.44
C ALA A 252 14.33 15.73 10.71
N THR A 253 13.54 15.01 11.50
CA THR A 253 13.96 14.17 12.62
C THR A 253 13.39 12.78 12.38
N ARG A 254 13.80 11.79 13.16
CA ARG A 254 13.20 10.44 13.01
C ARG A 254 11.74 10.36 13.42
N ALA A 255 11.26 11.32 14.22
CA ALA A 255 9.89 11.40 14.67
C ALA A 255 9.00 12.27 13.78
N SER A 256 9.57 13.20 13.00
CA SER A 256 8.77 14.11 12.19
C SER A 256 9.58 14.79 11.09
N TYR A 257 8.91 15.23 10.05
CA TYR A 257 9.52 16.09 9.04
C TYR A 257 8.57 17.15 8.49
N ALA A 258 9.18 18.17 7.92
CA ALA A 258 8.57 19.11 6.99
C ALA A 258 9.41 19.11 5.71
N ARG A 259 8.80 18.84 4.57
CA ARG A 259 9.44 18.75 3.26
C ARG A 259 8.74 19.65 2.26
N LEU A 260 9.52 20.33 1.44
CA LEU A 260 9.00 20.86 0.18
C LEU A 260 9.05 19.76 -0.86
N TRP A 261 8.00 19.61 -1.61
CA TRP A 261 7.98 18.76 -2.79
C TRP A 261 7.77 19.62 -4.04
N PHE A 262 8.25 19.15 -5.17
CA PHE A 262 8.06 19.75 -6.47
C PHE A 262 7.89 18.66 -7.53
N GLY A 263 7.26 19.00 -8.63
CA GLY A 263 7.09 18.12 -9.75
C GLY A 263 6.91 18.88 -11.06
N ALA A 264 7.23 18.17 -12.13
CA ALA A 264 6.93 18.61 -13.49
C ALA A 264 6.50 17.39 -14.30
N SER A 265 5.57 17.55 -15.20
CA SER A 265 5.20 16.52 -16.14
C SER A 265 4.92 17.08 -17.51
N TRP A 266 5.13 16.23 -18.51
CA TRP A 266 4.66 16.44 -19.85
C TRP A 266 3.80 15.25 -20.24
N ARG A 267 2.61 15.54 -20.78
CA ARG A 267 1.61 14.54 -21.13
C ARG A 267 1.08 14.81 -22.53
N ARG A 268 0.97 13.76 -23.32
CA ARG A 268 0.17 13.72 -24.53
C ARG A 268 -0.87 12.61 -24.35
N GLU A 269 -2.12 12.98 -24.49
CA GLU A 269 -3.24 12.07 -24.26
C GLU A 269 -4.30 12.30 -25.32
N ASP A 270 -4.64 11.24 -26.02
CA ASP A 270 -5.62 11.27 -27.09
C ASP A 270 -6.75 10.28 -26.76
N PHE A 271 -7.99 10.73 -26.88
CA PHE A 271 -9.17 9.87 -26.83
C PHE A 271 -9.85 9.91 -28.18
N ALA A 272 -10.32 8.76 -28.66
CA ALA A 272 -11.07 8.66 -29.92
C ALA A 272 -12.26 7.73 -29.74
N LEU A 273 -13.45 8.20 -30.07
CA LEU A 273 -14.63 7.34 -30.14
C LEU A 273 -14.43 6.28 -31.23
N ALA A 274 -14.86 5.05 -30.97
CA ALA A 274 -14.71 3.94 -31.90
C ALA A 274 -15.41 4.21 -33.25
N THR A 275 -16.29 5.19 -33.31
CA THR A 275 -17.23 5.32 -34.41
C THR A 275 -17.16 6.61 -35.22
N THR A 276 -16.71 7.79 -34.77
CA THR A 276 -16.84 8.95 -35.71
C THR A 276 -16.14 10.25 -35.34
N VAL A 277 -15.89 10.58 -34.09
CA VAL A 277 -15.33 11.89 -33.74
C VAL A 277 -14.03 11.74 -32.98
N PRO A 278 -12.88 12.10 -33.56
CA PRO A 278 -11.64 12.15 -32.82
C PRO A 278 -11.74 13.21 -31.71
N PHE A 279 -11.49 12.83 -30.48
CA PHE A 279 -11.23 13.81 -29.43
C PHE A 279 -10.02 14.66 -29.80
N PRO A 280 -10.05 15.97 -29.55
CA PRO A 280 -8.91 16.80 -29.81
C PRO A 280 -7.72 16.28 -29.00
N ARG A 281 -6.57 16.13 -29.71
CA ARG A 281 -5.31 15.75 -29.07
C ARG A 281 -4.99 16.72 -27.97
N SER A 282 -4.79 16.20 -26.76
CA SER A 282 -4.36 16.98 -25.60
C SER A 282 -2.87 16.76 -25.34
N GLN A 283 -2.08 17.81 -25.46
CA GLN A 283 -0.65 17.78 -25.15
C GLN A 283 -0.30 18.98 -24.29
N PHE A 284 0.13 18.74 -23.06
CA PHE A 284 0.44 19.82 -22.14
C PHE A 284 1.50 19.43 -21.12
N GLY A 285 2.14 20.48 -20.58
CA GLY A 285 3.03 20.37 -19.45
C GLY A 285 2.41 20.90 -18.19
N THR A 286 2.83 20.36 -17.05
CA THR A 286 2.46 20.85 -15.72
C THR A 286 3.69 21.03 -14.84
N VAL A 287 3.63 21.98 -13.93
CA VAL A 287 4.57 22.11 -12.80
C VAL A 287 3.78 22.25 -11.53
N GLY A 288 4.32 21.74 -10.44
CA GLY A 288 3.69 21.85 -9.13
C GLY A 288 4.70 21.88 -8.02
N ALA A 289 4.27 22.44 -6.90
CA ALA A 289 5.04 22.46 -5.67
C ALA A 289 4.11 22.51 -4.46
N GLY A 290 4.64 22.13 -3.31
CA GLY A 290 3.88 22.16 -2.08
C GLY A 290 4.70 21.75 -0.88
N ILE A 291 4.01 21.55 0.23
CA ILE A 291 4.58 21.15 1.51
C ILE A 291 3.97 19.82 1.95
N GLU A 292 4.79 19.00 2.57
CA GLU A 292 4.39 17.79 3.27
C GLU A 292 4.90 17.81 4.70
N LEU A 293 3.99 17.64 5.64
CA LEU A 293 4.25 17.54 7.07
C LEU A 293 3.90 16.13 7.51
N LYS A 294 4.80 15.48 8.26
CA LYS A 294 4.54 14.14 8.81
C LYS A 294 5.05 14.04 10.24
N GLN A 295 4.20 13.54 11.12
CA GLN A 295 4.60 13.01 12.41
C GLN A 295 4.59 11.49 12.31
N VAL A 296 5.75 10.88 12.36
CA VAL A 296 5.95 9.44 12.10
C VAL A 296 5.44 8.61 13.27
N ARG A 297 4.57 7.65 12.95
CA ARG A 297 4.05 6.69 13.90
C ARG A 297 3.71 5.39 13.18
N PHE A 298 4.32 4.29 13.62
CA PHE A 298 4.04 2.95 13.11
C PHE A 298 3.63 2.03 14.25
N GLN A 299 2.81 1.05 13.92
CA GLN A 299 2.51 -0.08 14.80
C GLN A 299 2.80 -1.37 14.04
N VAL A 300 3.57 -2.27 14.66
CA VAL A 300 3.80 -3.61 14.13
C VAL A 300 2.65 -4.48 14.60
N LEU A 301 1.95 -5.10 13.66
CA LEU A 301 0.89 -6.07 13.93
C LEU A 301 1.25 -7.42 13.32
N GLU A 302 0.75 -8.48 13.91
CA GLU A 302 0.79 -9.81 13.33
C GLU A 302 -0.62 -10.26 12.95
N ASN A 303 -0.74 -11.03 11.86
CA ASN A 303 -2.01 -11.57 11.41
C ASN A 303 -3.09 -10.51 11.09
N PHE A 304 -2.68 -9.32 10.67
CA PHE A 304 -3.63 -8.27 10.31
C PHE A 304 -4.21 -8.50 8.89
N ASN A 305 -3.37 -8.46 7.86
CA ASN A 305 -3.77 -8.79 6.49
C ASN A 305 -3.31 -10.19 6.07
N ALA A 306 -2.14 -10.60 6.49
CA ALA A 306 -1.50 -11.88 6.17
C ALA A 306 -1.50 -12.85 7.37
N PHE A 307 -1.02 -14.07 7.18
CA PHE A 307 -0.78 -15.04 8.26
C PHE A 307 0.70 -15.12 8.60
N ALA A 308 1.02 -15.11 9.91
CA ALA A 308 2.36 -15.30 10.46
C ALA A 308 3.41 -14.32 9.91
N HIS A 309 3.01 -13.11 9.52
CA HIS A 309 3.88 -12.03 9.08
C HIS A 309 3.78 -10.82 10.02
N GLN A 310 4.89 -10.11 10.16
CA GLN A 310 4.93 -8.80 10.81
C GLN A 310 4.60 -7.73 9.79
N GLU A 311 3.59 -6.93 10.08
CA GLU A 311 3.10 -5.85 9.22
C GLU A 311 3.28 -4.50 9.92
N ASP A 312 3.97 -3.57 9.25
CA ASP A 312 4.10 -2.19 9.72
C ASP A 312 2.89 -1.36 9.26
N VAL A 313 1.98 -1.09 10.16
CA VAL A 313 0.83 -0.22 9.88
C VAL A 313 1.24 1.23 10.08
N ASP A 314 1.17 2.04 9.00
CA ASP A 314 1.49 3.49 9.06
C ASP A 314 0.34 4.28 9.67
N LEU A 315 0.48 4.64 10.93
CA LEU A 315 -0.44 5.45 11.72
C LEU A 315 0.09 6.88 11.94
N SER A 316 0.91 7.37 11.03
CA SER A 316 1.46 8.73 11.07
C SER A 316 0.36 9.77 10.88
N GLN A 317 0.56 10.96 11.47
CA GLN A 317 -0.20 12.14 11.10
C GLN A 317 0.44 12.77 9.87
N ILE A 318 -0.31 12.96 8.79
CA ILE A 318 0.21 13.45 7.52
C ILE A 318 -0.67 14.58 7.03
N LEU A 319 -0.04 15.64 6.54
CA LEU A 319 -0.69 16.71 5.78
C LEU A 319 0.19 17.05 4.59
N ARG A 320 -0.37 16.93 3.39
CA ARG A 320 0.25 17.33 2.14
C ARG A 320 -0.64 18.34 1.44
N LEU A 321 -0.08 19.49 1.12
CA LEU A 321 -0.76 20.56 0.39
C LEU A 321 0.10 20.97 -0.80
N GLY A 322 -0.55 21.34 -1.89
CA GLY A 322 0.17 21.80 -3.06
C GLY A 322 -0.71 22.45 -4.10
N VAL A 323 -0.02 22.98 -5.10
CA VAL A 323 -0.64 23.59 -6.27
C VAL A 323 0.12 23.15 -7.51
N TRP A 324 -0.62 22.77 -8.52
CA TRP A 324 -0.14 22.51 -9.87
C TRP A 324 -0.62 23.59 -10.81
N ALA A 325 0.20 23.95 -11.76
CA ALA A 325 -0.14 24.86 -12.84
C ALA A 325 0.09 24.16 -14.19
N ALA A 326 -0.87 24.31 -15.09
CA ALA A 326 -0.78 23.94 -16.50
C ALA A 326 -0.89 25.21 -17.34
N PRO A 327 0.23 25.90 -17.64
CA PRO A 327 0.22 27.15 -18.37
C PRO A 327 -0.36 26.98 -19.78
N ARG A 328 -1.11 27.98 -20.27
CA ARG A 328 -1.63 28.00 -21.63
C ARG A 328 -0.51 27.77 -22.68
N ALA A 329 0.63 28.40 -22.49
CA ALA A 329 1.80 28.25 -23.35
C ALA A 329 2.32 26.81 -23.44
N TRP A 330 1.97 25.95 -22.47
CA TRP A 330 2.34 24.53 -22.44
C TRP A 330 1.21 23.60 -22.91
N GLY A 331 0.16 24.17 -23.45
CA GLY A 331 -0.84 23.47 -24.25
C GLY A 331 -1.95 22.78 -23.47
N TYR A 332 -2.28 23.21 -22.26
CA TYR A 332 -3.32 22.56 -21.46
C TYR A 332 -4.64 22.40 -22.22
N LYS A 333 -5.16 23.52 -22.72
CA LYS A 333 -6.25 23.58 -23.71
C LYS A 333 -5.94 24.77 -24.63
N PRO A 334 -6.43 24.80 -25.88
CA PRO A 334 -6.06 25.86 -26.82
C PRO A 334 -6.22 27.28 -26.26
N ASP A 335 -7.23 27.50 -25.43
CA ASP A 335 -7.60 28.84 -24.97
C ASP A 335 -7.57 29.02 -23.44
N SER A 336 -7.06 28.05 -22.66
CA SER A 336 -7.07 28.16 -21.21
C SER A 336 -5.78 27.67 -20.53
N ALA A 337 -5.53 28.21 -19.34
CA ALA A 337 -4.60 27.67 -18.36
C ALA A 337 -5.39 26.97 -17.27
N GLY A 338 -4.79 25.99 -16.63
CA GLY A 338 -5.35 25.30 -15.47
C GLY A 338 -4.50 25.55 -14.23
N VAL A 339 -5.15 25.66 -13.08
CA VAL A 339 -4.51 25.66 -11.76
C VAL A 339 -5.13 24.53 -10.92
N GLY A 340 -4.29 23.63 -10.43
CA GLY A 340 -4.73 22.43 -9.70
C GLY A 340 -4.33 22.50 -8.23
N PRO A 341 -5.22 22.93 -7.32
CA PRO A 341 -4.97 22.68 -5.89
C PRO A 341 -5.04 21.20 -5.58
N GLU A 342 -4.16 20.75 -4.71
CA GLU A 342 -4.22 19.40 -4.13
C GLU A 342 -4.07 19.46 -2.61
N ALA A 343 -4.82 18.62 -1.92
CA ALA A 343 -4.68 18.41 -0.49
C ALA A 343 -4.89 16.93 -0.19
N SER A 344 -4.03 16.37 0.63
CA SER A 344 -4.25 15.04 1.21
C SER A 344 -3.78 15.00 2.65
N GLY A 345 -4.38 14.11 3.42
CA GLY A 345 -4.01 13.97 4.81
C GLY A 345 -4.40 12.65 5.41
N GLN A 346 -3.74 12.33 6.52
CA GLN A 346 -4.04 11.18 7.35
C GLN A 346 -3.99 11.60 8.81
N VAL A 347 -5.01 11.21 9.55
CA VAL A 347 -5.02 11.30 11.02
C VAL A 347 -5.30 9.93 11.61
N SER A 348 -4.67 9.62 12.72
CA SER A 348 -4.81 8.33 13.38
C SER A 348 -4.94 8.46 14.89
N ALA A 349 -5.61 7.49 15.50
CA ALA A 349 -5.64 7.26 16.93
C ALA A 349 -5.21 5.81 17.21
N ILE A 350 -4.49 5.59 18.32
CA ILE A 350 -4.02 4.27 18.74
C ILE A 350 -4.46 4.05 20.18
N TRP A 351 -4.95 2.86 20.48
CA TRP A 351 -5.22 2.39 21.82
C TRP A 351 -4.55 1.01 22.05
N HIS A 352 -4.68 0.46 23.24
CA HIS A 352 -3.93 -0.73 23.65
C HIS A 352 -3.97 -1.91 22.66
N ASN A 353 -5.11 -2.18 22.08
CA ASN A 353 -5.34 -3.34 21.20
C ASN A 353 -5.94 -2.98 19.84
N GLY A 354 -5.74 -1.74 19.37
CA GLY A 354 -6.29 -1.33 18.10
C GLY A 354 -5.90 0.07 17.67
N PHE A 355 -6.43 0.46 16.51
CA PHE A 355 -6.21 1.79 15.95
C PHE A 355 -7.41 2.24 15.11
N ALA A 356 -7.46 3.53 14.87
CA ALA A 356 -8.30 4.15 13.84
C ALA A 356 -7.43 5.02 12.96
N VAL A 357 -7.67 4.98 11.67
CA VAL A 357 -7.01 5.85 10.68
C VAL A 357 -8.06 6.43 9.74
N VAL A 358 -8.00 7.74 9.55
CA VAL A 358 -8.83 8.49 8.59
C VAL A 358 -7.90 9.09 7.54
N ARG A 359 -8.21 8.88 6.28
CA ARG A 359 -7.50 9.44 5.14
C ARG A 359 -8.45 10.31 4.32
N GLY A 360 -7.93 11.39 3.78
CA GLY A 360 -8.68 12.27 2.89
C GLY A 360 -7.80 12.77 1.75
N GLN A 361 -8.39 12.96 0.59
CA GLN A 361 -7.73 13.51 -0.57
C GLN A 361 -8.71 14.39 -1.35
N ALA A 362 -8.25 15.55 -1.80
CA ALA A 362 -8.97 16.42 -2.70
C ALA A 362 -7.99 17.01 -3.72
N ASP A 363 -8.32 16.93 -4.96
CA ASP A 363 -7.57 17.51 -6.06
C ASP A 363 -8.52 18.00 -7.17
N GLY A 364 -8.06 18.94 -7.98
CA GLY A 364 -8.88 19.42 -9.06
C GLY A 364 -8.13 20.36 -9.97
N VAL A 365 -8.76 20.74 -11.07
CA VAL A 365 -8.25 21.73 -12.02
C VAL A 365 -9.27 22.84 -12.17
N LEU A 366 -8.86 24.04 -11.84
CA LEU A 366 -9.61 25.28 -12.02
C LEU A 366 -9.14 25.97 -13.28
N THR A 367 -10.09 26.46 -14.06
CA THR A 367 -9.84 27.28 -15.26
C THR A 367 -10.60 28.60 -15.15
N GLY A 368 -10.42 29.50 -16.08
CA GLY A 368 -11.18 30.77 -16.11
C GLY A 368 -12.69 30.60 -16.22
N THR A 369 -13.17 29.43 -16.61
CA THR A 369 -14.60 29.08 -16.74
C THR A 369 -15.14 28.25 -15.58
N GLY A 370 -14.33 27.93 -14.57
CA GLY A 370 -14.73 27.17 -13.40
C GLY A 370 -13.92 25.89 -13.16
N VAL A 371 -14.53 24.93 -12.49
CA VAL A 371 -13.91 23.63 -12.20
C VAL A 371 -13.98 22.74 -13.45
N ASP A 372 -12.83 22.45 -14.03
CA ASP A 372 -12.71 21.57 -15.20
C ASP A 372 -12.80 20.09 -14.80
N SER A 373 -12.04 19.71 -13.78
CA SER A 373 -12.09 18.38 -13.19
C SER A 373 -11.83 18.46 -11.68
N GLY A 374 -12.25 17.45 -10.96
CA GLY A 374 -11.96 17.38 -9.52
C GLY A 374 -12.32 16.02 -8.93
N ARG A 375 -11.62 15.69 -7.88
CA ARG A 375 -11.84 14.49 -7.08
C ARG A 375 -11.80 14.83 -5.60
N VAL A 376 -12.75 14.29 -4.86
CA VAL A 376 -12.72 14.23 -3.40
C VAL A 376 -12.91 12.78 -3.00
N PHE A 377 -12.07 12.31 -2.11
CA PHE A 377 -12.06 10.95 -1.62
C PHE A 377 -11.73 10.91 -0.14
N GLY A 378 -12.36 10.02 0.61
CA GLY A 378 -12.07 9.81 2.02
C GLY A 378 -12.33 8.39 2.45
N SER A 379 -11.52 7.91 3.39
CA SER A 379 -11.69 6.60 4.00
C SER A 379 -11.41 6.64 5.50
N MET A 380 -12.03 5.71 6.23
CA MET A 380 -11.77 5.45 7.64
C MET A 380 -11.64 3.95 7.85
N THR A 381 -10.58 3.54 8.52
CA THR A 381 -10.39 2.15 8.95
C THR A 381 -10.21 2.13 10.46
N VAL A 382 -10.96 1.27 11.11
CA VAL A 382 -10.83 0.96 12.54
C VAL A 382 -10.52 -0.52 12.67
N ALA A 383 -9.46 -0.86 13.37
CA ALA A 383 -9.10 -2.24 13.62
C ALA A 383 -8.85 -2.49 15.10
N SER A 384 -9.27 -3.62 15.61
CA SER A 384 -9.11 -4.00 17.00
C SER A 384 -8.87 -5.51 17.16
N GLN A 385 -7.90 -5.87 18.00
CA GLN A 385 -7.52 -7.24 18.34
C GLN A 385 -7.88 -7.51 19.83
N ASN A 386 -9.19 -7.59 20.11
CA ASN A 386 -9.70 -7.71 21.47
C ASN A 386 -9.57 -9.12 22.06
N LEU A 387 -9.59 -10.13 21.20
CA LEU A 387 -9.43 -11.53 21.57
C LEU A 387 -8.15 -12.07 20.94
N ALA A 388 -7.60 -13.10 21.53
CA ALA A 388 -6.46 -13.80 20.96
C ALA A 388 -6.82 -14.34 19.56
N ARG A 389 -5.97 -14.08 18.56
CA ARG A 389 -6.14 -14.58 17.18
C ARG A 389 -7.36 -14.04 16.46
N GLN A 390 -7.88 -12.89 16.88
CA GLN A 390 -9.01 -12.21 16.27
C GLN A 390 -8.62 -10.79 15.85
N THR A 391 -9.13 -10.34 14.71
CA THR A 391 -9.01 -8.95 14.27
C THR A 391 -10.35 -8.48 13.72
N LEU A 392 -11.02 -7.61 14.46
CA LEU A 392 -12.23 -6.93 14.01
C LEU A 392 -11.85 -5.70 13.21
N ILE A 393 -12.39 -5.56 12.00
CA ILE A 393 -12.13 -4.44 11.09
C ILE A 393 -13.46 -3.79 10.70
N PHE A 394 -13.53 -2.49 10.85
CA PHE A 394 -14.56 -1.64 10.26
C PHE A 394 -13.90 -0.71 9.25
N HIS A 395 -14.42 -0.66 8.04
CA HIS A 395 -13.96 0.23 6.99
C HIS A 395 -15.11 1.01 6.39
N LEU A 396 -14.87 2.28 6.14
CA LEU A 396 -15.79 3.19 5.45
C LEU A 396 -15.00 3.96 4.39
N GLU A 397 -15.57 4.08 3.20
CA GLU A 397 -14.97 4.82 2.11
C GLU A 397 -16.04 5.57 1.32
N GLY A 398 -15.68 6.72 0.76
CA GLY A 398 -16.56 7.47 -0.12
C GLY A 398 -15.82 8.48 -0.96
N GLY A 399 -16.37 8.75 -2.14
CA GLY A 399 -15.76 9.63 -3.11
C GLY A 399 -16.75 10.30 -4.06
N ALA A 400 -16.28 11.38 -4.68
CA ALA A 400 -17.01 12.07 -5.74
C ALA A 400 -16.03 12.63 -6.78
N LEU A 401 -16.41 12.50 -8.05
CA LEU A 401 -15.70 13.02 -9.23
C LEU A 401 -16.53 14.10 -9.88
N ARG A 402 -15.85 15.10 -10.43
CA ARG A 402 -16.42 16.11 -11.32
C ARG A 402 -15.59 16.15 -12.61
N GLY A 403 -16.27 16.09 -13.78
CA GLY A 403 -15.60 16.11 -15.06
C GLY A 403 -14.56 14.99 -15.25
N PRO A 404 -14.84 13.72 -14.87
CA PRO A 404 -13.87 12.65 -15.06
C PRO A 404 -13.59 12.42 -16.53
N LYS A 405 -12.37 11.99 -16.84
CA LYS A 405 -12.06 11.45 -18.17
C LYS A 405 -12.65 10.06 -18.29
N PRO A 406 -12.86 9.56 -19.53
CA PRO A 406 -13.24 8.17 -19.71
C PRO A 406 -12.25 7.22 -19.01
N GLY A 407 -12.76 6.35 -18.14
CA GLY A 407 -11.98 5.40 -17.34
C GLY A 407 -11.58 5.87 -15.95
N ASP A 408 -11.85 7.13 -15.60
CA ASP A 408 -11.61 7.65 -14.24
C ASP A 408 -12.81 7.38 -13.30
N GLU A 409 -13.93 6.85 -13.81
CA GLU A 409 -15.09 6.52 -13.01
C GLU A 409 -14.76 5.49 -11.93
N PHE A 410 -15.38 5.61 -10.77
CA PHE A 410 -15.35 4.56 -9.76
C PHE A 410 -15.95 3.27 -10.32
N ASP A 411 -15.24 2.18 -10.13
CA ASP A 411 -15.67 0.84 -10.50
C ASP A 411 -15.24 -0.11 -9.38
N LEU A 412 -16.17 -0.39 -8.47
CA LEU A 412 -15.85 -1.09 -7.23
C LEU A 412 -15.28 -2.49 -7.46
N TRP A 413 -15.66 -3.15 -8.56
CA TRP A 413 -15.08 -4.44 -8.91
C TRP A 413 -13.63 -4.31 -9.39
N ARG A 414 -13.35 -3.39 -10.30
CA ARG A 414 -12.01 -3.13 -10.84
C ARG A 414 -11.03 -2.72 -9.74
N ASP A 415 -11.51 -1.94 -8.81
CA ASP A 415 -10.70 -1.42 -7.71
C ASP A 415 -10.58 -2.42 -6.55
N SER A 416 -11.14 -3.63 -6.70
CA SER A 416 -11.17 -4.68 -5.66
C SER A 416 -11.80 -4.21 -4.35
N LYS A 417 -12.86 -3.42 -4.45
CA LYS A 417 -13.60 -2.82 -3.34
C LYS A 417 -15.09 -3.13 -3.42
N GLY A 418 -15.82 -2.73 -2.37
CA GLY A 418 -17.26 -2.81 -2.33
C GLY A 418 -17.80 -4.19 -1.94
N PRO A 419 -19.10 -4.39 -2.12
CA PRO A 419 -19.76 -5.65 -1.79
C PRO A 419 -19.20 -6.82 -2.61
N ARG A 420 -18.69 -7.85 -1.94
CA ARG A 420 -17.86 -8.91 -2.55
C ARG A 420 -18.62 -9.97 -3.33
N LEU A 421 -19.96 -10.06 -3.20
CA LEU A 421 -20.78 -11.06 -3.89
C LEU A 421 -21.46 -10.52 -5.17
N PHE A 422 -20.97 -9.43 -5.71
CA PHE A 422 -21.53 -8.79 -6.91
C PHE A 422 -20.61 -9.01 -8.11
N GLY A 423 -21.23 -9.17 -9.29
CA GLY A 423 -20.50 -9.40 -10.53
C GLY A 423 -19.66 -8.20 -10.98
N ALA A 424 -18.87 -8.42 -12.02
CA ALA A 424 -18.02 -7.40 -12.59
C ALA A 424 -18.83 -6.15 -12.97
N HIS A 425 -18.29 -4.96 -12.65
CA HIS A 425 -18.86 -3.66 -13.00
C HIS A 425 -20.30 -3.41 -12.52
N ALA A 426 -20.75 -4.15 -11.50
CA ALA A 426 -22.09 -3.99 -10.94
C ALA A 426 -22.35 -2.58 -10.40
N PHE A 427 -21.28 -1.90 -9.95
CA PHE A 427 -21.32 -0.55 -9.39
C PHE A 427 -20.26 0.32 -10.04
N THR A 428 -20.68 1.17 -10.95
CA THR A 428 -19.85 2.15 -11.65
C THR A 428 -20.46 3.55 -11.56
N GLY A 429 -19.63 4.58 -11.52
CA GLY A 429 -20.15 5.94 -11.48
C GLY A 429 -19.16 7.02 -11.09
N THR A 430 -19.67 8.23 -10.89
CA THR A 430 -18.89 9.40 -10.47
C THR A 430 -19.00 9.69 -8.97
N ARG A 431 -19.76 8.88 -8.25
CA ARG A 431 -19.87 8.89 -6.79
C ARG A 431 -19.78 7.47 -6.28
N GLU A 432 -19.16 7.29 -5.12
CA GLU A 432 -19.13 6.03 -4.42
C GLU A 432 -19.35 6.21 -2.92
N ALA A 433 -19.89 5.17 -2.28
CA ALA A 433 -19.88 5.00 -0.85
C ALA A 433 -19.87 3.51 -0.52
N TRP A 434 -19.01 3.11 0.39
CA TRP A 434 -18.85 1.71 0.76
C TRP A 434 -18.49 1.58 2.24
N VAL A 435 -19.10 0.60 2.90
CA VAL A 435 -18.80 0.20 4.26
C VAL A 435 -18.58 -1.30 4.32
N ALA A 436 -17.59 -1.73 5.09
CA ALA A 436 -17.31 -3.12 5.39
C ALA A 436 -17.10 -3.33 6.89
N LEU A 437 -17.62 -4.44 7.38
CA LEU A 437 -17.36 -4.97 8.71
C LEU A 437 -16.91 -6.42 8.55
N GLU A 438 -15.71 -6.73 9.03
CA GLU A 438 -15.14 -8.07 8.91
C GLU A 438 -14.48 -8.46 10.24
N ASP A 439 -14.81 -9.64 10.75
CA ASP A 439 -14.21 -10.18 11.95
C ASP A 439 -13.35 -11.41 11.62
N ARG A 440 -12.05 -11.26 11.63
CA ARG A 440 -11.05 -12.25 11.19
C ARG A 440 -10.59 -13.10 12.35
N PHE A 441 -10.80 -14.40 12.26
CA PHE A 441 -10.32 -15.39 13.22
C PHE A 441 -9.23 -16.25 12.58
N VAL A 442 -8.07 -16.33 13.22
CA VAL A 442 -7.02 -17.28 12.84
C VAL A 442 -7.30 -18.62 13.51
N VAL A 443 -7.71 -19.59 12.71
CA VAL A 443 -8.00 -20.97 13.18
C VAL A 443 -6.70 -21.75 13.37
N LYS A 444 -5.79 -21.65 12.39
CA LYS A 444 -4.47 -22.26 12.42
C LYS A 444 -3.45 -21.32 11.81
N ASP A 445 -2.43 -20.97 12.56
CA ASP A 445 -1.39 -20.03 12.10
C ASP A 445 -0.58 -20.61 10.95
N GLU A 446 -0.27 -21.90 11.05
CA GLU A 446 0.57 -22.58 10.07
C GLU A 446 0.21 -24.05 9.96
N VAL A 447 -0.24 -24.48 8.78
CA VAL A 447 -0.46 -25.88 8.43
C VAL A 447 0.75 -26.35 7.64
N TRP A 448 1.45 -27.36 8.13
CA TRP A 448 2.67 -27.95 7.55
C TRP A 448 3.81 -26.94 7.28
N GLY A 449 3.76 -25.77 7.92
CA GLY A 449 4.71 -24.71 7.65
C GLY A 449 4.52 -24.02 6.30
N LEU A 450 3.36 -24.11 5.67
CA LEU A 450 3.10 -23.60 4.33
C LEU A 450 2.01 -22.52 4.29
N PHE A 451 0.90 -22.73 4.97
CA PHE A 451 -0.23 -21.80 4.89
C PHE A 451 -1.01 -21.69 6.22
N GLY A 452 -1.58 -20.53 6.44
CA GLY A 452 -2.52 -20.26 7.52
C GLY A 452 -3.95 -20.43 7.08
N VAL A 453 -4.81 -20.73 8.06
CA VAL A 453 -6.26 -20.93 7.87
C VAL A 453 -7.01 -20.02 8.81
N GLY A 454 -7.98 -19.29 8.29
CA GLY A 454 -8.84 -18.40 9.06
C GLY A 454 -10.29 -18.44 8.61
N LEU A 455 -11.16 -17.89 9.42
CA LEU A 455 -12.57 -17.66 9.13
C LEU A 455 -12.87 -16.18 9.32
N ALA A 456 -13.75 -15.62 8.49
CA ALA A 456 -14.19 -14.26 8.61
C ALA A 456 -15.68 -14.10 8.30
N PRO A 457 -16.55 -13.98 9.31
CA PRO A 457 -17.87 -13.41 9.11
C PRO A 457 -17.72 -11.95 8.66
N TYR A 458 -18.56 -11.53 7.71
CA TYR A 458 -18.48 -10.21 7.12
C TYR A 458 -19.84 -9.64 6.75
N LEU A 459 -19.87 -8.31 6.63
CA LEU A 459 -20.98 -7.52 6.14
C LEU A 459 -20.43 -6.38 5.28
N ASP A 460 -20.81 -6.32 4.01
CA ASP A 460 -20.46 -5.24 3.10
C ASP A 460 -21.74 -4.53 2.63
N TYR A 461 -21.68 -3.21 2.48
CA TYR A 461 -22.78 -2.42 1.94
C TYR A 461 -22.25 -1.19 1.21
N GLY A 462 -22.67 -0.99 -0.02
CA GLY A 462 -22.24 0.18 -0.77
C GLY A 462 -22.51 0.07 -2.26
N GLY A 463 -21.87 0.95 -3.02
CA GLY A 463 -21.99 0.99 -4.45
C GLY A 463 -21.39 2.26 -5.06
N ALA A 464 -21.48 2.36 -6.38
CA ALA A 464 -21.16 3.56 -7.13
C ALA A 464 -22.28 3.89 -8.09
N TRP A 465 -22.46 5.18 -8.38
CA TRP A 465 -23.53 5.69 -9.23
C TRP A 465 -23.13 7.02 -9.88
N TYR A 466 -23.79 7.39 -10.97
CA TYR A 466 -23.60 8.69 -11.60
C TYR A 466 -24.37 9.80 -10.89
N ALA A 467 -23.84 11.02 -10.83
CA ALA A 467 -24.37 12.13 -10.04
C ALA A 467 -25.84 12.49 -10.39
N ASN A 468 -26.25 12.27 -11.64
CA ASN A 468 -27.59 12.61 -12.13
C ASN A 468 -28.53 11.39 -12.21
N GLU A 469 -28.12 10.27 -11.62
CA GLU A 469 -28.88 9.03 -11.62
C GLU A 469 -29.28 8.64 -10.19
N PRO A 470 -30.32 7.79 -10.01
CA PRO A 470 -30.68 7.27 -8.70
C PRO A 470 -29.51 6.52 -8.05
N THR A 471 -29.35 6.69 -6.75
CA THR A 471 -28.34 5.96 -5.97
C THR A 471 -28.45 4.46 -6.18
N ARG A 472 -27.31 3.82 -6.46
CA ARG A 472 -27.19 2.39 -6.72
C ARG A 472 -26.35 1.73 -5.65
N LEU A 473 -27.00 1.08 -4.70
CA LEU A 473 -26.37 0.43 -3.56
C LEU A 473 -26.85 -1.02 -3.45
N GLY A 474 -25.95 -1.89 -3.07
CA GLY A 474 -26.21 -3.26 -2.70
C GLY A 474 -25.44 -3.65 -1.45
N GLY A 475 -25.78 -4.76 -0.87
CA GLY A 475 -25.08 -5.29 0.28
C GLY A 475 -25.01 -6.80 0.26
N ASP A 476 -24.08 -7.33 0.99
CA ASP A 476 -23.98 -8.76 1.24
C ASP A 476 -23.43 -9.05 2.64
N ALA A 477 -23.78 -10.21 3.16
CA ALA A 477 -23.29 -10.72 4.43
C ALA A 477 -23.07 -12.22 4.32
N GLY A 478 -22.02 -12.70 4.97
CA GLY A 478 -21.68 -14.12 4.87
C GLY A 478 -20.52 -14.53 5.75
N LEU A 479 -19.97 -15.67 5.39
CA LEU A 479 -18.78 -16.23 6.01
C LEU A 479 -17.74 -16.51 4.93
N ALA A 480 -16.51 -16.07 5.16
CA ALA A 480 -15.36 -16.34 4.31
C ALA A 480 -14.39 -17.31 5.01
N LEU A 481 -13.96 -18.34 4.28
CA LEU A 481 -12.76 -19.11 4.61
C LEU A 481 -11.56 -18.36 4.05
N ARG A 482 -10.57 -18.08 4.90
CA ARG A 482 -9.33 -17.39 4.53
C ARG A 482 -8.19 -18.40 4.50
N LEU A 483 -7.46 -18.43 3.40
CA LEU A 483 -6.26 -19.26 3.22
C LEU A 483 -5.13 -18.39 2.68
N GLY A 484 -3.99 -18.39 3.34
CA GLY A 484 -2.87 -17.56 2.90
C GLY A 484 -1.52 -18.20 3.22
N PRO A 485 -0.50 -17.92 2.41
CA PRO A 485 0.84 -18.43 2.63
C PRO A 485 1.44 -17.80 3.89
N THR A 486 2.30 -18.54 4.57
CA THR A 486 2.99 -18.07 5.78
C THR A 486 4.48 -17.84 5.57
N ARG A 487 4.99 -18.19 4.38
CA ARG A 487 6.42 -18.16 4.09
C ARG A 487 6.79 -17.55 2.76
N LEU A 488 5.79 -17.12 1.99
CA LEU A 488 6.03 -16.49 0.71
C LEU A 488 6.36 -14.99 0.89
N THR A 489 7.07 -14.40 -0.06
CA THR A 489 7.27 -12.94 -0.13
C THR A 489 5.95 -12.21 -0.46
N ILE A 490 5.05 -12.88 -1.17
CA ILE A 490 3.68 -12.41 -1.40
C ILE A 490 2.81 -12.91 -0.26
N THR A 491 2.10 -12.01 0.38
CA THR A 491 1.27 -12.28 1.56
C THR A 491 -0.23 -12.32 1.23
N ASP A 492 -0.57 -12.49 -0.04
CA ASP A 492 -1.95 -12.51 -0.48
C ASP A 492 -2.73 -13.69 0.14
N VAL A 493 -3.85 -13.35 0.73
CA VAL A 493 -4.76 -14.30 1.37
C VAL A 493 -5.95 -14.52 0.46
N GLY A 494 -6.15 -15.73 -0.01
CA GLY A 494 -7.36 -16.11 -0.74
C GLY A 494 -8.56 -16.17 0.20
N GLN A 495 -9.71 -15.72 -0.29
CA GLN A 495 -11.00 -15.76 0.42
C GLN A 495 -12.03 -16.55 -0.39
N PHE A 496 -12.65 -17.53 0.24
CA PHE A 496 -13.76 -18.30 -0.30
C PHE A 496 -15.01 -17.94 0.50
N ALA A 497 -15.82 -17.02 -0.04
CA ALA A 497 -16.97 -16.49 0.68
C ALA A 497 -18.30 -17.04 0.16
N LEU A 498 -19.16 -17.44 1.10
CA LEU A 498 -20.56 -17.80 0.86
C LEU A 498 -21.43 -16.83 1.64
N GLY A 499 -22.41 -16.22 0.99
CA GLY A 499 -23.27 -15.26 1.66
C GLY A 499 -24.54 -14.93 0.90
N TYR A 500 -25.34 -14.10 1.53
CA TYR A 500 -26.60 -13.59 1.03
C TYR A 500 -26.44 -12.13 0.61
N ARG A 501 -26.87 -11.78 -0.60
CA ARG A 501 -26.81 -10.43 -1.17
C ARG A 501 -28.20 -9.83 -1.37
N TRP A 502 -28.28 -8.50 -1.27
CA TRP A 502 -29.53 -7.73 -1.40
C TRP A 502 -29.28 -6.36 -2.04
N GLY A 503 -30.37 -5.64 -2.35
CA GLY A 503 -30.31 -4.30 -2.94
C GLY A 503 -30.23 -4.32 -4.46
N LYS A 504 -29.50 -3.36 -5.05
CA LYS A 504 -29.30 -3.22 -6.49
C LYS A 504 -27.94 -3.82 -6.91
N GLY A 505 -27.71 -4.00 -8.19
CA GLY A 505 -26.41 -4.44 -8.72
C GLY A 505 -26.35 -5.94 -9.05
N PHE A 506 -27.43 -6.68 -8.86
CA PHE A 506 -27.50 -8.07 -9.31
C PHE A 506 -28.89 -8.44 -9.79
N THR A 507 -28.95 -9.54 -10.53
CA THR A 507 -30.17 -10.26 -10.94
C THR A 507 -30.06 -11.72 -10.51
N GLY A 508 -31.18 -12.38 -10.30
CA GLY A 508 -31.21 -13.81 -9.97
C GLY A 508 -31.11 -14.13 -8.47
N ARG A 509 -30.30 -15.13 -8.11
CA ARG A 509 -30.28 -15.69 -6.75
C ARG A 509 -29.64 -14.73 -5.74
N HIS A 510 -30.22 -14.68 -4.53
CA HIS A 510 -29.64 -13.93 -3.41
C HIS A 510 -28.41 -14.61 -2.80
N TRP A 511 -28.37 -15.93 -2.75
CA TRP A 511 -27.21 -16.68 -2.30
C TRP A 511 -26.16 -16.75 -3.39
N ALA A 512 -24.94 -16.38 -3.06
CA ALA A 512 -23.82 -16.38 -3.97
C ALA A 512 -22.55 -16.87 -3.26
N PHE A 513 -21.66 -17.45 -4.05
CA PHE A 513 -20.32 -17.85 -3.66
C PHE A 513 -19.31 -17.06 -4.47
N THR A 514 -18.20 -16.70 -3.84
CA THR A 514 -17.06 -16.09 -4.53
C THR A 514 -15.74 -16.66 -4.03
N ALA A 515 -14.77 -16.71 -4.91
CA ALA A 515 -13.36 -16.93 -4.56
C ALA A 515 -12.59 -15.69 -5.05
N THR A 516 -11.95 -14.97 -4.14
CA THR A 516 -11.24 -13.71 -4.44
C THR A 516 -9.95 -13.62 -3.65
N GLY A 517 -9.08 -12.69 -4.02
CA GLY A 517 -7.97 -12.27 -3.16
C GLY A 517 -8.45 -11.56 -1.89
N ASN A 518 -7.50 -11.23 -1.02
CA ASN A 518 -7.77 -10.53 0.23
C ASN A 518 -8.25 -9.10 -0.04
N ILE A 519 -9.26 -8.67 0.71
CA ILE A 519 -9.60 -7.26 0.81
C ILE A 519 -8.61 -6.61 1.79
N LEU A 520 -7.83 -5.69 1.30
CA LEU A 520 -6.90 -4.88 2.11
C LEU A 520 -7.61 -3.60 2.55
N TYR A 521 -7.47 -3.23 3.83
CA TYR A 521 -8.10 -2.05 4.41
C TYR A 521 -7.09 -0.97 4.82
#